data_7446f58ca862631bba4f8b3edc914b6d
#
_entry.id   7446f58ca862631bba4f8b3edc914b6d
#
_cell.length_a   1.000
_cell.length_b   1.000
_cell.length_c   1.000
_cell.angle_alpha   90.00
_cell.angle_beta   90.00
_cell.angle_gamma   90.00
#
_symmetry.space_group_name_H-M   'P 1'
#
loop_
_entity.id
_entity.type
_entity.pdbx_description
1 polymer ?
#
loop_
_entity_poly.entity_id
_entity_poly.type
_entity_poly.pdbx_seq_one_letter_code
_entity_poly.pdbx_strand_id
1 'polypeptide(L)'
;MSKLFVTLSILMGVVVLSSNYLVQFPINYYGLSEILTYGAFSYPVAFLITDLANRFYGKFLARKIVYIGFFIGIIFTLLFSTDFADLISIRIAIGSGVAFITAQLLDIQIFDRLRQKEWFIAPLTSSFIGSTVDTFLFFSISFYGTGVPWITLSLGDLTVKLFVSLVMLIPFKILLKIRKPI
;
A
#
# COMPACT_ATOMS: atom_id res chain seq x y z
N MET A 1 22.63 8.04 7.66
CA MET A 1 21.17 7.66 7.63
C MET A 1 20.85 6.91 8.92
N SER A 2 19.72 7.21 9.58
CA SER A 2 19.35 6.50 10.81
C SER A 2 19.03 5.03 10.49
N LYS A 3 19.32 4.11 11.44
CA LYS A 3 18.98 2.68 11.28
C LYS A 3 17.48 2.49 10.91
N LEU A 4 16.60 3.25 11.57
CA LEU A 4 15.16 3.20 11.31
C LEU A 4 14.79 3.61 9.87
N PHE A 5 15.49 4.61 9.27
CA PHE A 5 15.23 5.00 7.88
C PHE A 5 15.52 3.84 6.92
N VAL A 6 16.64 3.16 7.09
CA VAL A 6 17.02 1.99 6.29
C VAL A 6 16.02 0.85 6.48
N THR A 7 15.65 0.57 7.75
CA THR A 7 14.66 -0.46 8.07
C THR A 7 13.31 -0.18 7.41
N LEU A 8 12.78 1.04 7.50
CA LEU A 8 11.51 1.41 6.87
C LEU A 8 11.56 1.31 5.34
N SER A 9 12.70 1.67 4.72
CA SER A 9 12.88 1.55 3.26
C SER A 9 12.88 0.08 2.81
N ILE A 10 13.58 -0.79 3.54
CA ILE A 10 13.60 -2.24 3.23
C ILE A 10 12.22 -2.85 3.46
N LEU A 11 11.58 -2.56 4.60
CA LEU A 11 10.23 -3.04 4.89
C LEU A 11 9.22 -2.62 3.81
N MET A 12 9.31 -1.37 3.32
CA MET A 12 8.48 -0.90 2.23
C MET A 12 8.66 -1.77 0.97
N GLY A 13 9.91 -2.05 0.57
CA GLY A 13 10.19 -2.91 -0.58
C GLY A 13 9.64 -4.33 -0.41
N VAL A 14 9.81 -4.92 0.78
CA VAL A 14 9.27 -6.25 1.11
C VAL A 14 7.74 -6.26 1.05
N VAL A 15 7.08 -5.24 1.58
CA VAL A 15 5.60 -5.13 1.54
C VAL A 15 5.10 -5.02 0.11
N VAL A 16 5.74 -4.18 -0.73
CA VAL A 16 5.36 -4.04 -2.15
C VAL A 16 5.49 -5.36 -2.89
N LEU A 17 6.64 -6.03 -2.77
CA LEU A 17 6.87 -7.35 -3.37
C LEU A 17 5.83 -8.38 -2.91
N SER A 18 5.64 -8.50 -1.60
CA SER A 18 4.69 -9.47 -1.03
C SER A 18 3.26 -9.20 -1.49
N SER A 19 2.85 -7.93 -1.53
CA SER A 19 1.50 -7.55 -1.96
C SER A 19 1.27 -7.85 -3.44
N ASN A 20 2.24 -7.56 -4.31
CA ASN A 20 2.16 -7.84 -5.74
C ASN A 20 2.14 -9.36 -6.04
N TYR A 21 2.83 -10.15 -5.23
CA TYR A 21 2.74 -11.60 -5.31
C TYR A 21 1.39 -12.10 -4.81
N LEU A 22 0.95 -11.66 -3.63
CA LEU A 22 -0.25 -12.13 -2.97
C LEU A 22 -1.55 -11.71 -3.68
N VAL A 23 -1.56 -10.61 -4.44
CA VAL A 23 -2.75 -10.17 -5.18
C VAL A 23 -3.12 -11.11 -6.32
N GLN A 24 -2.21 -11.94 -6.78
CA GLN A 24 -2.45 -12.95 -7.81
C GLN A 24 -3.20 -14.19 -7.26
N PHE A 25 -3.33 -14.31 -5.95
CA PHE A 25 -4.00 -15.44 -5.30
C PHE A 25 -5.35 -15.02 -4.71
N PRO A 26 -6.48 -15.45 -5.32
CA PRO A 26 -7.81 -15.25 -4.75
C PRO A 26 -8.02 -16.13 -3.52
N ILE A 27 -8.89 -15.69 -2.62
CA ILE A 27 -9.24 -16.45 -1.42
C ILE A 27 -10.33 -17.46 -1.75
N ASN A 28 -9.96 -18.73 -1.92
CA ASN A 28 -10.85 -19.80 -2.34
C ASN A 28 -11.68 -20.41 -1.17
N TYR A 29 -12.04 -19.60 -0.17
CA TYR A 29 -12.87 -20.01 0.96
C TYR A 29 -14.18 -19.22 0.96
N TYR A 30 -15.29 -19.90 1.29
CA TYR A 30 -16.62 -19.28 1.44
C TYR A 30 -17.12 -18.47 0.21
N GLY A 31 -16.67 -18.79 -1.00
CA GLY A 31 -17.06 -18.06 -2.21
C GLY A 31 -16.43 -16.68 -2.37
N LEU A 32 -15.35 -16.38 -1.66
CA LEU A 32 -14.67 -15.08 -1.69
C LEU A 32 -13.72 -14.90 -2.88
N SER A 33 -13.53 -15.91 -3.74
CA SER A 33 -12.56 -15.88 -4.85
C SER A 33 -12.81 -14.77 -5.88
N GLU A 34 -14.08 -14.37 -6.06
CA GLU A 34 -14.46 -13.26 -6.96
C GLU A 34 -14.50 -11.89 -6.28
N ILE A 35 -14.23 -11.86 -4.96
CA ILE A 35 -14.39 -10.66 -4.14
C ILE A 35 -13.07 -10.22 -3.54
N LEU A 36 -12.13 -11.17 -3.25
CA LEU A 36 -10.99 -10.88 -2.39
C LEU A 36 -9.74 -11.67 -2.76
N THR A 37 -8.59 -11.01 -2.68
CA THR A 37 -7.26 -11.62 -2.79
C THR A 37 -6.47 -11.46 -1.49
N TYR A 38 -5.44 -12.31 -1.30
CA TYR A 38 -4.56 -12.19 -0.13
C TYR A 38 -3.78 -10.87 -0.07
N GLY A 39 -3.59 -10.19 -1.21
CA GLY A 39 -2.91 -8.90 -1.29
C GLY A 39 -3.61 -7.79 -0.50
N ALA A 40 -4.94 -7.85 -0.34
CA ALA A 40 -5.72 -6.85 0.38
C ALA A 40 -5.27 -6.67 1.85
N PHE A 41 -4.75 -7.72 2.47
CA PHE A 41 -4.32 -7.68 3.88
C PHE A 41 -2.90 -7.16 4.08
N SER A 42 -2.02 -7.33 3.11
CA SER A 42 -0.61 -6.91 3.21
C SER A 42 -0.40 -5.43 2.85
N TYR A 43 -1.15 -4.92 1.91
CA TYR A 43 -0.96 -3.59 1.36
C TYR A 43 -1.14 -2.43 2.37
N PRO A 44 -2.09 -2.46 3.32
CA PRO A 44 -2.23 -1.41 4.34
C PRO A 44 -1.00 -1.21 5.23
N VAL A 45 -0.12 -2.21 5.31
CA VAL A 45 1.16 -2.08 6.02
C VAL A 45 2.06 -1.04 5.34
N ALA A 46 1.97 -0.87 4.01
CA ALA A 46 2.70 0.17 3.30
C ALA A 46 2.28 1.58 3.76
N PHE A 47 0.98 1.82 3.95
CA PHE A 47 0.48 3.09 4.48
C PHE A 47 0.95 3.33 5.91
N LEU A 48 0.92 2.32 6.78
CA LEU A 48 1.48 2.44 8.13
C LEU A 48 2.97 2.84 8.11
N ILE A 49 3.78 2.24 7.23
CA ILE A 49 5.20 2.59 7.09
C ILE A 49 5.34 4.05 6.64
N THR A 50 4.55 4.49 5.68
CA THR A 50 4.55 5.86 5.16
C THR A 50 4.14 6.87 6.21
N ASP A 51 3.06 6.58 6.96
CA ASP A 51 2.57 7.40 8.06
C ASP A 51 3.61 7.56 9.17
N LEU A 52 4.25 6.45 9.57
CA LEU A 52 5.35 6.48 10.55
C LEU A 52 6.55 7.28 10.03
N ALA A 53 6.92 7.07 8.78
CA ALA A 53 8.00 7.81 8.14
C ALA A 53 7.70 9.31 8.11
N ASN A 54 6.47 9.69 7.74
CA ASN A 54 6.02 11.07 7.71
C ASN A 54 5.99 11.66 9.12
N ARG A 55 5.46 10.95 10.10
CA ARG A 55 5.38 11.41 11.49
C ARG A 55 6.77 11.63 12.13
N PHE A 56 7.72 10.72 11.90
CA PHE A 56 9.04 10.76 12.53
C PHE A 56 10.09 11.57 11.78
N TYR A 57 9.94 11.74 10.48
CA TYR A 57 10.97 12.36 9.62
C TYR A 57 10.45 13.49 8.74
N GLY A 58 9.13 13.70 8.69
CA GLY A 58 8.49 14.67 7.82
C GLY A 58 8.36 14.19 6.38
N LYS A 59 7.58 14.94 5.60
CA LYS A 59 7.20 14.56 4.22
C LYS A 59 8.36 14.32 3.26
N PHE A 60 9.45 15.05 3.43
CA PHE A 60 10.60 14.93 2.52
C PHE A 60 11.29 13.57 2.64
N LEU A 61 11.54 13.10 3.87
CA LEU A 61 12.16 11.79 4.10
C LEU A 61 11.16 10.65 3.89
N ALA A 62 9.86 10.86 4.19
CA ALA A 62 8.83 9.90 3.86
C ALA A 62 8.77 9.61 2.35
N ARG A 63 8.82 10.64 1.49
CA ARG A 63 8.93 10.47 0.03
C ARG A 63 10.15 9.66 -0.39
N LYS A 64 11.31 9.91 0.23
CA LYS A 64 12.52 9.12 -0.07
C LYS A 64 12.35 7.65 0.29
N ILE A 65 11.72 7.33 1.44
CA ILE A 65 11.43 5.95 1.84
C ILE A 65 10.49 5.29 0.82
N VAL A 66 9.44 5.99 0.40
CA VAL A 66 8.50 5.49 -0.63
C VAL A 66 9.23 5.22 -1.94
N TYR A 67 10.05 6.16 -2.44
CA TYR A 67 10.80 5.94 -3.69
C TYR A 67 11.78 4.77 -3.58
N ILE A 68 12.57 4.70 -2.51
CA ILE A 68 13.53 3.60 -2.32
C ILE A 68 12.78 2.26 -2.22
N GLY A 69 11.74 2.19 -1.40
CA GLY A 69 10.92 0.98 -1.26
C GLY A 69 10.23 0.59 -2.57
N PHE A 70 9.74 1.57 -3.32
CA PHE A 70 9.15 1.37 -4.64
C PHE A 70 10.16 0.76 -5.63
N PHE A 71 11.34 1.35 -5.76
CA PHE A 71 12.36 0.82 -6.68
C PHE A 71 12.80 -0.59 -6.30
N ILE A 72 13.00 -0.86 -5.01
CA ILE A 72 13.27 -2.22 -4.53
C ILE A 72 12.11 -3.14 -4.87
N GLY A 73 10.89 -2.77 -4.49
CA GLY A 73 9.70 -3.58 -4.69
C GLY A 73 9.43 -3.88 -6.15
N ILE A 74 9.50 -2.87 -7.04
CA ILE A 74 9.22 -3.06 -8.47
C ILE A 74 10.28 -3.93 -9.16
N ILE A 75 11.57 -3.74 -8.85
CA ILE A 75 12.65 -4.58 -9.41
C ILE A 75 12.41 -6.04 -9.03
N PHE A 76 12.17 -6.32 -7.76
CA PHE A 76 11.91 -7.69 -7.31
C PHE A 76 10.58 -8.25 -7.86
N THR A 77 9.54 -7.43 -8.00
CA THR A 77 8.28 -7.84 -8.64
C THR A 77 8.53 -8.28 -10.07
N LEU A 78 9.28 -7.50 -10.85
CA LEU A 78 9.60 -7.83 -12.24
C LEU A 78 10.47 -9.09 -12.35
N LEU A 79 11.37 -9.33 -11.41
CA LEU A 79 12.28 -10.48 -11.43
C LEU A 79 11.63 -11.78 -10.95
N PHE A 80 10.74 -11.72 -9.97
CA PHE A 80 10.26 -12.90 -9.25
C PHE A 80 8.76 -13.12 -9.30
N SER A 81 7.96 -12.10 -9.62
CA SER A 81 6.50 -12.16 -9.56
C SER A 81 5.82 -11.92 -10.91
N THR A 82 6.55 -11.45 -11.92
CA THR A 82 5.96 -11.11 -13.22
C THR A 82 6.25 -12.22 -14.24
N ASP A 83 5.19 -12.82 -14.77
CA ASP A 83 5.29 -13.66 -15.95
C ASP A 83 5.18 -12.78 -17.21
N PHE A 84 6.28 -12.61 -17.93
CA PHE A 84 6.33 -11.81 -19.15
C PHE A 84 5.63 -12.47 -20.35
N ALA A 85 5.26 -13.74 -20.25
CA ALA A 85 4.43 -14.41 -21.27
C ALA A 85 2.92 -14.17 -21.03
N ASP A 86 2.54 -13.75 -19.82
CA ASP A 86 1.14 -13.45 -19.46
C ASP A 86 0.89 -11.94 -19.43
N LEU A 87 0.01 -11.48 -20.33
CA LEU A 87 -0.39 -10.06 -20.41
C LEU A 87 -1.02 -9.54 -19.11
N ILE A 88 -1.77 -10.37 -18.39
CA ILE A 88 -2.39 -9.97 -17.12
C ILE A 88 -1.31 -9.73 -16.07
N SER A 89 -0.33 -10.61 -16.00
CA SER A 89 0.81 -10.46 -15.08
C SER A 89 1.59 -9.17 -15.33
N ILE A 90 1.84 -8.83 -16.59
CA ILE A 90 2.49 -7.54 -16.96
C ILE A 90 1.62 -6.35 -16.53
N ARG A 91 0.31 -6.41 -16.78
CA ARG A 91 -0.63 -5.35 -16.40
C ARG A 91 -0.72 -5.17 -14.88
N ILE A 92 -0.65 -6.26 -14.10
CA ILE A 92 -0.57 -6.22 -12.63
C ILE A 92 0.69 -5.49 -12.19
N ALA A 93 1.85 -5.78 -12.78
CA ALA A 93 3.09 -5.10 -12.44
C ALA A 93 3.03 -3.58 -12.72
N ILE A 94 2.51 -3.19 -13.89
CA ILE A 94 2.35 -1.78 -14.27
C ILE A 94 1.30 -1.10 -13.38
N GLY A 95 0.14 -1.71 -13.22
CA GLY A 95 -0.97 -1.19 -12.41
C GLY A 95 -0.57 -1.00 -10.95
N SER A 96 0.12 -1.98 -10.38
CA SER A 96 0.68 -1.90 -9.04
C SER A 96 1.69 -0.74 -8.89
N GLY A 97 2.60 -0.57 -9.84
CA GLY A 97 3.57 0.52 -9.81
C GLY A 97 2.91 1.89 -9.85
N VAL A 98 1.98 2.11 -10.79
CA VAL A 98 1.26 3.39 -10.96
C VAL A 98 0.37 3.69 -9.75
N ALA A 99 -0.41 2.70 -9.31
CA ALA A 99 -1.30 2.85 -8.16
C ALA A 99 -0.52 3.16 -6.89
N PHE A 100 0.52 2.37 -6.60
CA PHE A 100 1.36 2.54 -5.41
C PHE A 100 1.96 3.94 -5.33
N ILE A 101 2.69 4.38 -6.37
CA ILE A 101 3.38 5.67 -6.29
C ILE A 101 2.40 6.83 -6.15
N THR A 102 1.28 6.78 -6.88
CA THR A 102 0.25 7.81 -6.83
C THR A 102 -0.40 7.88 -5.45
N ALA A 103 -0.84 6.74 -4.93
CA ALA A 103 -1.51 6.66 -3.64
C ALA A 103 -0.60 7.04 -2.47
N GLN A 104 0.64 6.57 -2.47
CA GLN A 104 1.60 6.85 -1.39
C GLN A 104 2.03 8.32 -1.37
N LEU A 105 2.21 8.95 -2.52
CA LEU A 105 2.52 10.38 -2.58
C LEU A 105 1.32 11.24 -2.15
N LEU A 106 0.11 10.81 -2.49
CA LEU A 106 -1.12 11.45 -2.04
C LEU A 106 -1.30 11.32 -0.53
N ASP A 107 -1.09 10.11 0.00
CA ASP A 107 -1.10 9.83 1.44
C ASP A 107 -0.16 10.76 2.21
N ILE A 108 1.10 10.88 1.78
CA ILE A 108 2.08 11.78 2.38
C ILE A 108 1.58 13.23 2.41
N GLN A 109 0.95 13.70 1.34
CA GLN A 109 0.46 15.07 1.27
C GLN A 109 -0.72 15.32 2.21
N ILE A 110 -1.67 14.39 2.27
CA ILE A 110 -2.84 14.48 3.15
C ILE A 110 -2.40 14.40 4.61
N PHE A 111 -1.57 13.42 4.94
CA PHE A 111 -1.02 13.27 6.29
C PHE A 111 -0.32 14.54 6.75
N ASP A 112 0.57 15.11 5.92
CA ASP A 112 1.33 16.32 6.28
C ASP A 112 0.42 17.54 6.53
N ARG A 113 -0.67 17.68 5.77
CA ARG A 113 -1.68 18.74 5.98
C ARG A 113 -2.46 18.57 7.29
N LEU A 114 -2.69 17.31 7.69
CA LEU A 114 -3.48 16.98 8.87
C LEU A 114 -2.61 16.68 10.10
N ARG A 115 -1.29 16.76 9.99
CA ARG A 115 -0.30 16.37 11.00
C ARG A 115 -0.53 17.00 12.37
N GLN A 116 -1.04 18.24 12.41
CA GLN A 116 -1.28 19.00 13.64
C GLN A 116 -2.63 18.68 14.32
N LYS A 117 -3.45 17.86 13.66
CA LYS A 117 -4.71 17.39 14.23
C LYS A 117 -4.47 16.26 15.24
N GLU A 118 -5.56 15.75 15.83
CA GLU A 118 -5.53 14.57 16.69
C GLU A 118 -4.70 13.43 16.09
N TRP A 119 -4.01 12.66 16.94
CA TRP A 119 -3.02 11.65 16.52
C TRP A 119 -3.53 10.64 15.47
N PHE A 120 -4.82 10.35 15.45
CA PHE A 120 -5.44 9.37 14.55
C PHE A 120 -6.01 10.00 13.27
N ILE A 121 -6.30 11.32 13.24
CA ILE A 121 -6.96 11.97 12.09
C ILE A 121 -6.05 11.92 10.86
N ALA A 122 -4.79 12.25 11.01
CA ALA A 122 -3.86 12.25 9.89
C ALA A 122 -3.72 10.84 9.27
N PRO A 123 -3.30 9.78 9.99
CA PRO A 123 -3.14 8.46 9.41
C PRO A 123 -4.46 7.85 8.90
N LEU A 124 -5.56 8.06 9.61
CA LEU A 124 -6.84 7.53 9.19
C LEU A 124 -7.30 8.14 7.87
N THR A 125 -7.30 9.47 7.77
CA THR A 125 -7.80 10.17 6.57
C THR A 125 -6.88 9.93 5.37
N SER A 126 -5.56 9.98 5.56
CA SER A 126 -4.59 9.78 4.48
C SER A 126 -4.68 8.34 3.95
N SER A 127 -4.70 7.34 4.83
CA SER A 127 -4.81 5.93 4.43
C SER A 127 -6.14 5.58 3.78
N PHE A 128 -7.26 6.18 4.21
CA PHE A 128 -8.57 5.97 3.55
C PHE A 128 -8.56 6.50 2.11
N ILE A 129 -8.14 7.74 1.92
CA ILE A 129 -8.09 8.35 0.59
C ILE A 129 -7.03 7.65 -0.28
N GLY A 130 -5.85 7.38 0.29
CA GLY A 130 -4.78 6.66 -0.39
C GLY A 130 -5.23 5.27 -0.84
N SER A 131 -5.83 4.48 0.05
CA SER A 131 -6.34 3.13 -0.28
C SER A 131 -7.41 3.17 -1.35
N THR A 132 -8.31 4.16 -1.33
CA THR A 132 -9.34 4.32 -2.36
C THR A 132 -8.72 4.57 -3.72
N VAL A 133 -7.79 5.52 -3.82
CA VAL A 133 -7.09 5.84 -5.08
C VAL A 133 -6.26 4.66 -5.56
N ASP A 134 -5.51 4.01 -4.66
CA ASP A 134 -4.72 2.83 -4.96
C ASP A 134 -5.57 1.71 -5.56
N THR A 135 -6.64 1.33 -4.88
CA THR A 135 -7.50 0.23 -5.30
C THR A 135 -8.12 0.48 -6.67
N PHE A 136 -8.72 1.65 -6.91
CA PHE A 136 -9.34 1.93 -8.20
C PHE A 136 -8.32 2.03 -9.33
N LEU A 137 -7.17 2.65 -9.12
CA LEU A 137 -6.10 2.69 -10.14
C LEU A 137 -5.56 1.29 -10.42
N PHE A 138 -5.25 0.52 -9.39
CA PHE A 138 -4.72 -0.83 -9.55
C PHE A 138 -5.66 -1.72 -10.34
N PHE A 139 -6.90 -1.89 -9.88
CA PHE A 139 -7.84 -2.81 -10.51
C PHE A 139 -8.26 -2.37 -11.91
N SER A 140 -8.42 -1.07 -12.15
CA SER A 140 -8.74 -0.58 -13.49
C SER A 140 -7.60 -0.80 -14.49
N ILE A 141 -6.35 -0.50 -14.13
CA ILE A 141 -5.21 -0.68 -15.03
C ILE A 141 -4.94 -2.18 -15.27
N SER A 142 -5.00 -2.99 -14.20
CA SER A 142 -4.66 -4.40 -14.29
C SER A 142 -5.73 -5.23 -15.00
N PHE A 143 -7.01 -4.97 -14.78
CA PHE A 143 -8.07 -5.91 -15.16
C PHE A 143 -9.16 -5.36 -16.08
N TYR A 144 -9.17 -4.05 -16.39
CA TYR A 144 -10.15 -3.52 -17.33
C TYR A 144 -10.05 -4.21 -18.70
N GLY A 145 -11.16 -4.78 -19.19
CA GLY A 145 -11.23 -5.47 -20.47
C GLY A 145 -10.64 -6.89 -20.49
N THR A 146 -10.31 -7.50 -19.34
CA THR A 146 -9.74 -8.86 -19.28
C THR A 146 -10.76 -9.97 -19.01
N GLY A 147 -12.03 -9.64 -18.77
CA GLY A 147 -13.05 -10.60 -18.33
C GLY A 147 -13.04 -10.89 -16.81
N VAL A 148 -12.05 -10.41 -16.08
CA VAL A 148 -12.01 -10.50 -14.61
C VAL A 148 -13.05 -9.53 -14.01
N PRO A 149 -13.82 -9.93 -12.97
CA PRO A 149 -14.83 -9.08 -12.33
C PRO A 149 -14.15 -8.01 -11.43
N TRP A 150 -13.37 -7.13 -12.05
CA TRP A 150 -12.48 -6.19 -11.35
C TRP A 150 -13.20 -5.18 -10.45
N ILE A 151 -14.45 -4.81 -10.77
CA ILE A 151 -15.24 -3.90 -9.92
C ILE A 151 -15.56 -4.58 -8.58
N THR A 152 -16.03 -5.83 -8.61
CA THR A 152 -16.35 -6.60 -7.41
C THR A 152 -15.10 -6.83 -6.56
N LEU A 153 -14.00 -7.22 -7.22
CA LEU A 153 -12.69 -7.38 -6.57
C LEU A 153 -12.20 -6.07 -5.94
N SER A 154 -12.35 -4.94 -6.65
CA SER A 154 -11.93 -3.64 -6.11
C SER A 154 -12.73 -3.21 -4.89
N LEU A 155 -14.03 -3.47 -4.86
CA LEU A 155 -14.88 -3.16 -3.70
C LEU A 155 -14.55 -4.06 -2.50
N GLY A 156 -14.31 -5.34 -2.74
CA GLY A 156 -13.88 -6.28 -1.69
C GLY A 156 -12.51 -5.89 -1.11
N ASP A 157 -11.53 -5.66 -1.98
CA ASP A 157 -10.19 -5.20 -1.60
C ASP A 157 -10.24 -3.89 -0.79
N LEU A 158 -11.00 -2.89 -1.27
CA LEU A 158 -11.16 -1.62 -0.57
C LEU A 158 -11.76 -1.81 0.82
N THR A 159 -12.81 -2.62 0.94
CA THR A 159 -13.47 -2.88 2.24
C THR A 159 -12.46 -3.44 3.25
N VAL A 160 -11.65 -4.42 2.85
CA VAL A 160 -10.62 -4.99 3.72
C VAL A 160 -9.53 -3.98 4.03
N LYS A 161 -9.03 -3.24 3.05
CA LYS A 161 -8.00 -2.20 3.25
C LYS A 161 -8.47 -1.13 4.24
N LEU A 162 -9.72 -0.67 4.13
CA LEU A 162 -10.28 0.31 5.06
C LEU A 162 -10.38 -0.25 6.48
N PHE A 163 -10.85 -1.49 6.63
CA PHE A 163 -10.90 -2.17 7.93
C PHE A 163 -9.50 -2.35 8.52
N VAL A 164 -8.54 -2.84 7.75
CA VAL A 164 -7.16 -3.03 8.21
C VAL A 164 -6.51 -1.68 8.54
N SER A 165 -6.81 -0.60 7.82
CA SER A 165 -6.32 0.74 8.15
C SER A 165 -6.77 1.22 9.52
N LEU A 166 -8.00 0.90 9.93
CA LEU A 166 -8.46 1.15 11.31
C LEU A 166 -7.65 0.34 12.33
N VAL A 167 -7.41 -0.93 12.06
CA VAL A 167 -6.60 -1.80 12.94
C VAL A 167 -5.16 -1.28 13.04
N MET A 168 -4.59 -0.75 11.96
CA MET A 168 -3.23 -0.20 11.91
C MET A 168 -3.05 1.07 12.77
N LEU A 169 -4.11 1.72 13.21
CA LEU A 169 -4.02 2.80 14.21
C LEU A 169 -3.46 2.28 15.55
N ILE A 170 -3.64 1.00 15.88
CA ILE A 170 -3.14 0.39 17.10
C ILE A 170 -1.60 0.39 17.12
N PRO A 171 -0.91 -0.28 16.19
CA PRO A 171 0.55 -0.25 16.14
C PRO A 171 1.09 1.18 15.91
N PHE A 172 0.40 2.01 15.13
CA PHE A 172 0.78 3.41 14.95
C PHE A 172 0.84 4.14 16.30
N LYS A 173 -0.21 4.05 17.12
CA LYS A 173 -0.27 4.67 18.46
C LYS A 173 0.81 4.13 19.41
N ILE A 174 1.06 2.82 19.38
CA ILE A 174 2.10 2.19 20.21
C ILE A 174 3.48 2.76 19.85
N LEU A 175 3.79 2.84 18.55
CA LEU A 175 5.08 3.33 18.06
C LEU A 175 5.29 4.82 18.33
N LEU A 176 4.21 5.62 18.36
CA LEU A 176 4.27 7.04 18.78
C LEU A 176 4.69 7.21 20.24
N LYS A 177 4.34 6.27 21.12
CA LYS A 177 4.75 6.31 22.54
C LYS A 177 6.23 5.97 22.74
N ILE A 178 6.77 5.11 21.86
CA ILE A 178 8.17 4.65 21.96
C ILE A 178 9.13 5.73 21.45
N ARG A 179 8.72 6.52 20.47
CA ARG A 179 9.57 7.55 19.86
C ARG A 179 8.81 8.87 19.74
N LYS A 180 9.39 9.96 20.27
CA LYS A 180 8.82 11.31 20.09
C LYS A 180 8.85 11.72 18.62
N PRO A 181 7.73 12.19 18.04
CA PRO A 181 7.70 12.75 16.70
C PRO A 181 8.47 14.08 16.62
N ILE A 182 8.85 14.44 15.40
CA ILE A 182 9.41 15.77 15.11
C ILE A 182 8.29 16.80 15.09
#